data_8f063cbececd8eff998625d20903efce
#
_entry.id   8f063cbececd8eff998625d20903efce
#
_cell.length_a   1.000
_cell.length_b   1.000
_cell.length_c   1.000
_cell.angle_alpha   90.00
_cell.angle_beta   90.00
_cell.angle_gamma   90.00
#
_symmetry.space_group_name_H-M   'P 1'
#
loop_
_entity.id
_entity.type
_entity.pdbx_description
1 polymer ?
#
loop_
_entity_poly.entity_id
_entity_poly.type
_entity_poly.pdbx_seq_one_letter_code
_entity_poly.pdbx_strand_id
1 'polypeptide(L)'
;MLETAVQKEILKSPQKRSRMFGIFKSKYNLINSGLMKGMTDVHSHVLPGVDDGSPDINASLSLLRYMESIGLRKVWLTPHIMEDYPTPNKKLRQQLDVLKAAYSGPLDLRLSSEYMMDAAFTNKLDGEVLPLGSSHLLVETSYMY
;
A
#
# COMPACT_ATOMS: atom_id res chain seq x y z
N MET A 1 -5.90 -44.93 15.67
CA MET A 1 -4.73 -45.55 15.03
C MET A 1 -5.08 -45.95 13.59
N LEU A 2 -5.64 -45.01 12.80
CA LEU A 2 -6.06 -45.21 11.39
C LEU A 2 -5.74 -44.02 10.46
N GLU A 3 -4.88 -43.10 10.91
CA GLU A 3 -4.54 -41.87 10.13
C GLU A 3 -3.22 -41.94 9.35
N THR A 4 -2.49 -43.04 9.43
CA THR A 4 -1.13 -43.15 8.86
C THR A 4 -1.04 -43.85 7.51
N ALA A 5 -2.13 -44.43 7.01
CA ALA A 5 -2.11 -45.18 5.73
C ALA A 5 -2.45 -44.29 4.52
N VAL A 6 -3.36 -43.31 4.67
CA VAL A 6 -3.81 -42.44 3.55
C VAL A 6 -2.76 -41.41 3.18
N GLN A 7 -1.97 -40.95 4.13
CA GLN A 7 -0.95 -39.90 3.87
C GLN A 7 0.30 -40.44 3.14
N LYS A 8 0.54 -41.75 3.17
CA LYS A 8 1.68 -42.37 2.46
C LYS A 8 1.42 -42.74 1.00
N GLU A 9 0.16 -42.77 0.58
CA GLU A 9 -0.19 -43.12 -0.81
C GLU A 9 -0.22 -41.93 -1.74
N ILE A 10 -0.43 -40.70 -1.23
CA ILE A 10 -0.43 -39.48 -2.00
C ILE A 10 0.98 -39.06 -2.49
N LEU A 11 2.03 -39.60 -1.85
CA LEU A 11 3.43 -39.29 -2.16
C LEU A 11 4.08 -40.23 -3.18
N LYS A 12 3.35 -41.21 -3.74
CA LYS A 12 3.91 -42.25 -4.62
C LYS A 12 3.36 -42.28 -6.06
N SER A 13 2.70 -41.27 -6.54
CA SER A 13 2.39 -41.22 -7.98
C SER A 13 3.54 -40.56 -8.75
N PRO A 14 4.21 -41.29 -9.69
CA PRO A 14 5.19 -40.70 -10.54
C PRO A 14 4.46 -39.82 -11.58
N GLN A 15 4.53 -38.51 -11.41
CA GLN A 15 4.09 -37.57 -12.46
C GLN A 15 4.94 -37.86 -13.72
N LYS A 16 4.30 -38.48 -14.73
CA LYS A 16 4.84 -38.56 -16.09
C LYS A 16 5.11 -37.14 -16.60
N ARG A 17 6.40 -36.76 -16.63
CA ARG A 17 6.85 -35.55 -17.32
C ARG A 17 6.60 -35.72 -18.81
N SER A 18 5.51 -35.20 -19.30
CA SER A 18 5.31 -34.95 -20.72
C SER A 18 6.30 -33.85 -21.15
N ARG A 19 7.36 -34.23 -21.82
CA ARG A 19 8.25 -33.31 -22.54
C ARG A 19 7.52 -32.86 -23.80
N MET A 20 6.89 -31.71 -23.74
CA MET A 20 6.50 -30.96 -24.95
C MET A 20 6.65 -29.47 -24.67
N PHE A 21 7.56 -28.84 -25.39
CA PHE A 21 7.81 -27.42 -25.58
C PHE A 21 7.16 -26.48 -24.52
N GLY A 22 7.70 -26.47 -23.32
CA GLY A 22 7.34 -25.52 -22.30
C GLY A 22 8.15 -24.25 -22.50
N ILE A 23 7.54 -23.23 -23.05
CA ILE A 23 7.93 -21.86 -22.76
C ILE A 23 7.86 -21.77 -21.24
N PHE A 24 9.01 -21.73 -20.56
CA PHE A 24 9.10 -21.62 -19.12
C PHE A 24 8.46 -20.28 -18.70
N LYS A 25 7.18 -20.28 -18.40
CA LYS A 25 6.56 -19.22 -17.62
C LYS A 25 7.03 -19.44 -16.18
N SER A 26 8.19 -18.93 -15.86
CA SER A 26 8.61 -18.77 -14.48
C SER A 26 7.59 -17.82 -13.82
N LYS A 27 6.73 -18.35 -12.96
CA LYS A 27 5.85 -17.52 -12.13
C LYS A 27 6.74 -16.88 -11.07
N TYR A 28 7.26 -15.71 -11.36
CA TYR A 28 7.90 -14.90 -10.34
C TYR A 28 6.83 -14.37 -9.39
N ASN A 29 6.95 -14.68 -8.13
CA ASN A 29 6.19 -13.99 -7.11
C ASN A 29 6.85 -12.61 -6.92
N LEU A 30 6.12 -11.53 -7.19
CA LEU A 30 6.61 -10.16 -7.11
C LEU A 30 7.26 -9.88 -5.74
N ILE A 31 6.65 -10.38 -4.66
CA ILE A 31 7.13 -10.21 -3.29
C ILE A 31 8.54 -10.80 -3.10
N ASN A 32 8.78 -12.01 -3.64
CA ASN A 32 10.05 -12.73 -3.47
C ASN A 32 11.04 -12.45 -4.61
N SER A 33 10.67 -11.66 -5.62
CA SER A 33 11.50 -11.35 -6.77
C SER A 33 12.61 -10.35 -6.47
N GLY A 34 12.49 -9.61 -5.37
CA GLY A 34 13.36 -8.47 -5.06
C GLY A 34 13.11 -7.21 -5.90
N LEU A 35 12.12 -7.25 -6.81
CA LEU A 35 11.81 -6.11 -7.68
C LEU A 35 11.38 -4.86 -6.90
N MET A 36 10.75 -5.04 -5.72
CA MET A 36 10.30 -3.94 -4.87
C MET A 36 11.44 -3.28 -4.07
N LYS A 37 12.64 -3.91 -4.07
CA LYS A 37 13.76 -3.44 -3.25
C LYS A 37 14.21 -2.04 -3.65
N GLY A 38 14.16 -1.13 -2.69
CA GLY A 38 14.56 0.26 -2.88
C GLY A 38 13.52 1.14 -3.58
N MET A 39 12.37 0.58 -3.96
CA MET A 39 11.29 1.35 -4.59
C MET A 39 10.62 2.30 -3.61
N THR A 40 9.94 3.28 -4.18
CA THR A 40 9.06 4.21 -3.48
C THR A 40 7.62 3.86 -3.81
N ASP A 41 6.79 3.68 -2.80
CA ASP A 41 5.35 3.70 -2.95
C ASP A 41 4.88 5.16 -2.99
N VAL A 42 4.18 5.53 -4.05
CA VAL A 42 3.75 6.91 -4.29
C VAL A 42 2.28 7.15 -3.97
N HIS A 43 1.53 6.09 -3.61
CA HIS A 43 0.11 6.17 -3.34
C HIS A 43 -0.29 5.12 -2.29
N SER A 44 -0.63 5.58 -1.08
CA SER A 44 -1.05 4.69 0.00
C SER A 44 -1.95 5.37 1.02
N HIS A 45 -2.93 4.62 1.55
CA HIS A 45 -3.85 5.03 2.62
C HIS A 45 -3.45 4.41 3.97
N VAL A 46 -2.18 4.57 4.33
CA VAL A 46 -1.59 4.02 5.56
C VAL A 46 -1.68 4.99 6.73
N LEU A 47 -2.02 6.26 6.49
CA LEU A 47 -2.17 7.24 7.57
C LEU A 47 -3.37 6.88 8.45
N PRO A 48 -3.20 6.69 9.80
CA PRO A 48 -4.24 6.08 10.63
C PRO A 48 -5.45 7.00 10.87
N GLY A 49 -6.67 6.49 10.65
CA GLY A 49 -7.93 7.10 11.08
C GLY A 49 -8.26 8.44 10.45
N VAL A 50 -7.88 8.66 9.18
CA VAL A 50 -8.13 9.92 8.47
C VAL A 50 -9.03 9.77 7.25
N ASP A 51 -9.12 8.57 6.70
CA ASP A 51 -9.94 8.19 5.54
C ASP A 51 -10.40 6.73 5.66
N ASP A 52 -10.81 6.11 4.57
CA ASP A 52 -11.25 4.71 4.47
C ASP A 52 -10.12 3.68 4.45
N GLY A 53 -8.87 4.13 4.53
CA GLY A 53 -7.70 3.25 4.54
C GLY A 53 -7.45 2.60 5.90
N SER A 54 -6.31 2.91 6.52
CA SER A 54 -5.92 2.32 7.80
C SER A 54 -6.79 2.84 8.96
N PRO A 55 -7.55 1.99 9.66
CA PRO A 55 -8.48 2.45 10.71
C PRO A 55 -7.77 2.95 11.96
N ASP A 56 -6.59 2.44 12.27
CA ASP A 56 -5.86 2.76 13.49
C ASP A 56 -4.34 2.60 13.35
N ILE A 57 -3.62 2.99 14.40
CA ILE A 57 -2.15 2.95 14.43
C ILE A 57 -1.59 1.52 14.29
N ASN A 58 -2.27 0.49 14.82
CA ASN A 58 -1.78 -0.89 14.76
C ASN A 58 -1.89 -1.44 13.34
N ALA A 59 -2.98 -1.14 12.65
CA ALA A 59 -3.16 -1.47 11.25
C ALA A 59 -2.09 -0.78 10.38
N SER A 60 -1.86 0.52 10.59
CA SER A 60 -0.79 1.27 9.91
C SER A 60 0.59 0.65 10.13
N LEU A 61 0.94 0.34 11.37
CA LEU A 61 2.23 -0.29 11.70
C LEU A 61 2.38 -1.67 11.05
N SER A 62 1.30 -2.45 10.96
CA SER A 62 1.29 -3.75 10.29
C SER A 62 1.55 -3.62 8.78
N LEU A 63 0.91 -2.64 8.13
CA LEU A 63 1.12 -2.33 6.72
C LEU A 63 2.55 -1.85 6.46
N LEU A 64 3.09 -0.94 7.29
CA LEU A 64 4.46 -0.46 7.15
C LEU A 64 5.49 -1.60 7.29
N ARG A 65 5.32 -2.51 8.27
CA ARG A 65 6.18 -3.69 8.40
C ARG A 65 6.10 -4.61 7.18
N TYR A 66 4.91 -4.76 6.60
CA TYR A 66 4.76 -5.52 5.36
C TYR A 66 5.50 -4.84 4.20
N MET A 67 5.33 -3.53 4.01
CA MET A 67 6.01 -2.74 2.99
C MET A 67 7.55 -2.81 3.14
N GLU A 68 8.04 -2.75 4.37
CA GLU A 68 9.44 -2.96 4.70
C GLU A 68 9.91 -4.37 4.30
N SER A 69 9.13 -5.41 4.62
CA SER A 69 9.47 -6.80 4.35
C SER A 69 9.61 -7.12 2.87
N ILE A 70 8.88 -6.42 1.99
CA ILE A 70 8.99 -6.56 0.54
C ILE A 70 10.07 -5.66 -0.06
N GLY A 71 10.75 -4.86 0.76
CA GLY A 71 11.94 -4.10 0.40
C GLY A 71 11.69 -2.67 -0.06
N LEU A 72 10.52 -2.08 0.17
CA LEU A 72 10.31 -0.66 -0.08
C LEU A 72 11.27 0.20 0.76
N ARG A 73 11.58 1.38 0.28
CA ARG A 73 12.44 2.35 0.97
C ARG A 73 11.69 3.60 1.41
N LYS A 74 10.69 4.00 0.67
CA LYS A 74 9.91 5.21 0.91
C LYS A 74 8.44 4.94 0.66
N VAL A 75 7.59 5.58 1.46
CA VAL A 75 6.14 5.53 1.32
C VAL A 75 5.57 6.94 1.40
N TRP A 76 4.81 7.31 0.38
CA TRP A 76 3.97 8.49 0.42
C TRP A 76 2.60 8.11 0.97
N LEU A 77 2.25 8.73 2.08
CA LEU A 77 0.94 8.63 2.71
C LEU A 77 0.06 9.67 2.03
N THR A 78 -0.93 9.20 1.28
CA THR A 78 -1.76 10.03 0.40
C THR A 78 -3.24 9.90 0.76
N PRO A 79 -3.66 10.27 1.99
CA PRO A 79 -5.04 10.17 2.38
C PRO A 79 -5.95 10.98 1.46
N HIS A 80 -7.20 10.53 1.34
CA HIS A 80 -8.22 11.24 0.58
C HIS A 80 -8.48 12.65 1.11
N ILE A 81 -8.65 13.59 0.19
CA ILE A 81 -9.25 14.91 0.40
C ILE A 81 -10.47 15.00 -0.51
N MET A 82 -11.62 14.71 0.05
CA MET A 82 -12.89 14.68 -0.65
C MET A 82 -14.02 15.16 0.27
N GLU A 83 -15.24 15.26 -0.24
CA GLU A 83 -16.38 15.75 0.53
C GLU A 83 -16.65 14.87 1.77
N ASP A 84 -16.56 13.54 1.62
CA ASP A 84 -16.75 12.58 2.71
C ASP A 84 -15.58 12.55 3.71
N TYR A 85 -14.39 12.95 3.28
CA TYR A 85 -13.17 13.00 4.12
C TYR A 85 -12.52 14.38 4.08
N PRO A 86 -13.17 15.40 4.66
CA PRO A 86 -12.67 16.79 4.63
C PRO A 86 -11.61 17.04 5.71
N THR A 87 -10.64 16.13 5.84
CA THR A 87 -9.66 16.19 6.92
C THR A 87 -8.67 17.33 6.71
N PRO A 88 -8.57 18.31 7.64
CA PRO A 88 -7.66 19.44 7.51
C PRO A 88 -6.19 19.01 7.49
N ASN A 89 -5.35 19.68 6.69
CA ASN A 89 -3.90 19.43 6.58
C ASN A 89 -3.20 19.38 7.94
N LYS A 90 -3.60 20.24 8.87
CA LYS A 90 -3.06 20.24 10.25
C LYS A 90 -3.27 18.90 10.93
N LYS A 91 -4.44 18.30 10.81
CA LYS A 91 -4.74 16.98 11.39
C LYS A 91 -3.92 15.88 10.70
N LEU A 92 -3.78 15.94 9.37
CA LEU A 92 -2.96 14.99 8.62
C LEU A 92 -1.51 15.02 9.08
N ARG A 93 -0.93 16.21 9.26
CA ARG A 93 0.44 16.39 9.78
C ARG A 93 0.58 15.82 11.20
N GLN A 94 -0.38 16.09 12.08
CA GLN A 94 -0.41 15.53 13.43
C GLN A 94 -0.45 13.99 13.44
N GLN A 95 -1.27 13.39 12.57
CA GLN A 95 -1.33 11.93 12.45
C GLN A 95 -0.03 11.34 11.88
N LEU A 96 0.63 12.05 10.96
CA LEU A 96 1.96 11.66 10.51
C LEU A 96 2.97 11.65 11.66
N ASP A 97 2.96 12.68 12.51
CA ASP A 97 3.86 12.77 13.66
C ASP A 97 3.60 11.63 14.65
N VAL A 98 2.34 11.31 14.93
CA VAL A 98 1.95 10.16 15.76
C VAL A 98 2.44 8.85 15.14
N LEU A 99 2.25 8.65 13.84
CA LEU A 99 2.70 7.45 13.14
C LEU A 99 4.22 7.34 13.16
N LYS A 100 4.95 8.43 12.89
CA LYS A 100 6.42 8.45 12.94
C LYS A 100 6.97 8.17 14.33
N ALA A 101 6.31 8.64 15.37
CA ALA A 101 6.72 8.37 16.76
C ALA A 101 6.53 6.88 17.13
N ALA A 102 5.54 6.22 16.56
CA ALA A 102 5.26 4.80 16.80
C ALA A 102 6.04 3.83 15.89
N TYR A 103 6.48 4.30 14.71
CA TYR A 103 7.19 3.49 13.73
C TYR A 103 8.70 3.66 13.86
N SER A 104 9.41 2.59 14.22
CA SER A 104 10.87 2.56 14.39
C SER A 104 11.63 1.92 13.20
N GLY A 105 10.92 1.58 12.11
CA GLY A 105 11.54 0.94 10.94
C GLY A 105 12.24 1.92 10.00
N PRO A 106 12.87 1.42 8.93
CA PRO A 106 13.73 2.20 8.04
C PRO A 106 13.01 2.94 6.91
N LEU A 107 11.68 2.83 6.78
CA LEU A 107 10.95 3.49 5.69
C LEU A 107 10.94 5.02 5.87
N ASP A 108 11.27 5.75 4.81
CA ASP A 108 11.09 7.19 4.74
C ASP A 108 9.61 7.52 4.50
N LEU A 109 8.90 7.96 5.54
CA LEU A 109 7.49 8.30 5.49
C LEU A 109 7.30 9.77 5.09
N ARG A 110 6.58 10.00 4.00
CA ARG A 110 6.26 11.31 3.46
C ARG A 110 4.75 11.51 3.40
N LEU A 111 4.30 12.74 3.61
CA LEU A 111 2.89 13.11 3.50
C LEU A 111 2.63 13.83 2.19
N SER A 112 1.57 13.43 1.55
CA SER A 112 0.89 14.11 0.45
C SER A 112 -0.62 13.95 0.69
N SER A 113 -1.42 14.18 -0.33
CA SER A 113 -2.85 13.85 -0.33
C SER A 113 -3.30 13.47 -1.72
N GLU A 114 -4.32 12.62 -1.78
CA GLU A 114 -5.06 12.33 -2.98
C GLU A 114 -6.34 13.16 -3.01
N TYR A 115 -6.48 13.98 -4.05
CA TYR A 115 -7.60 14.91 -4.19
C TYR A 115 -8.65 14.32 -5.13
N MET A 116 -9.85 14.06 -4.60
CA MET A 116 -10.99 13.68 -5.43
C MET A 116 -11.43 14.85 -6.31
N MET A 117 -11.60 14.61 -7.61
CA MET A 117 -12.18 15.56 -8.56
C MET A 117 -13.71 15.60 -8.41
N ASP A 118 -14.17 16.01 -7.22
CA ASP A 118 -15.58 16.26 -6.89
C ASP A 118 -15.98 17.74 -7.10
N ALA A 119 -17.22 18.08 -6.77
CA ALA A 119 -17.73 19.44 -6.93
C ALA A 119 -16.95 20.50 -6.12
N ALA A 120 -16.28 20.10 -5.05
CA ALA A 120 -15.47 20.99 -4.20
C ALA A 120 -13.99 21.04 -4.61
N PHE A 121 -13.58 20.32 -5.66
CA PHE A 121 -12.17 20.17 -6.05
C PHE A 121 -11.45 21.51 -6.25
N THR A 122 -12.03 22.42 -7.05
CA THR A 122 -11.43 23.74 -7.31
C THR A 122 -11.22 24.54 -6.03
N ASN A 123 -12.21 24.53 -5.12
CA ASN A 123 -12.10 25.23 -3.84
C ASN A 123 -10.99 24.67 -2.95
N LYS A 124 -10.70 23.36 -3.07
CA LYS A 124 -9.60 22.72 -2.33
C LYS A 124 -8.24 23.18 -2.84
N LEU A 125 -8.13 23.52 -4.12
CA LEU A 125 -6.88 23.99 -4.73
C LEU A 125 -6.58 25.46 -4.39
N ASP A 126 -7.58 26.27 -4.01
CA ASP A 126 -7.39 27.64 -3.57
C ASP A 126 -6.73 27.74 -2.18
N GLY A 127 -6.68 26.65 -1.45
CA GLY A 127 -6.06 26.54 -0.13
C GLY A 127 -4.63 26.01 -0.16
N GLU A 128 -4.15 25.60 1.01
CA GLU A 128 -2.88 24.88 1.15
C GLU A 128 -3.04 23.45 0.65
N VAL A 129 -2.41 23.10 -0.46
CA VAL A 129 -2.34 21.71 -0.96
C VAL A 129 -1.14 20.98 -0.37
N LEU A 130 -1.24 19.64 -0.26
CA LEU A 130 -0.14 18.76 0.10
C LEU A 130 0.38 18.07 -1.16
N PRO A 131 1.44 18.57 -1.79
CA PRO A 131 1.91 18.03 -3.06
C PRO A 131 2.66 16.71 -2.88
N LEU A 132 2.62 15.87 -3.90
CA LEU A 132 3.51 14.74 -4.06
C LEU A 132 4.87 15.26 -4.58
N GLY A 133 5.89 15.17 -3.74
CA GLY A 133 7.16 15.85 -4.03
C GLY A 133 7.04 17.36 -3.88
N SER A 134 7.54 18.12 -4.86
CA SER A 134 7.54 19.59 -4.83
C SER A 134 6.51 20.24 -5.75
N SER A 135 5.93 19.50 -6.71
CA SER A 135 5.17 20.11 -7.80
C SER A 135 4.09 19.23 -8.42
N HIS A 136 3.82 18.04 -7.88
CA HIS A 136 2.81 17.14 -8.42
C HIS A 136 1.61 17.10 -7.50
N LEU A 137 0.43 16.97 -8.08
CA LEU A 137 -0.81 16.72 -7.37
C LEU A 137 -1.30 15.32 -7.74
N LEU A 138 -1.59 14.51 -6.74
CA LEU A 138 -2.26 13.23 -6.94
C LEU A 138 -3.76 13.49 -6.96
N VAL A 139 -4.44 13.03 -8.00
CA VAL A 139 -5.89 13.22 -8.18
C VAL A 139 -6.56 11.91 -8.53
N GLU A 140 -7.77 11.75 -8.04
CA GLU A 140 -8.66 10.64 -8.36
C GLU A 140 -9.93 11.16 -9.05
N THR A 141 -10.41 10.40 -10.05
CA THR A 141 -11.69 10.68 -10.72
C THR A 141 -12.76 9.72 -10.24
N SER A 142 -13.96 10.24 -9.96
CA SER A 142 -15.10 9.39 -9.64
C SER A 142 -15.51 8.51 -10.83
N TYR A 143 -15.86 7.25 -10.57
CA TYR A 143 -16.45 6.35 -11.57
C TYR A 143 -17.90 6.71 -11.96
N MET A 144 -18.46 7.71 -11.34
CA MET A 144 -19.89 8.06 -11.50
C MET A 144 -20.16 9.16 -12.52
N TYR A 145 -19.16 9.52 -13.34
CA TYR A 145 -19.31 10.53 -14.40
C TYR A 145 -18.79 10.04 -15.74
#